data_eda536fad2e8ec66b707aae2340d91b4
#
_entry.id   eda536fad2e8ec66b707aae2340d91b4
#
_cell.length_a   1.000
_cell.length_b   1.000
_cell.length_c   1.000
_cell.angle_alpha   90.00
_cell.angle_beta   90.00
_cell.angle_gamma   90.00
#
_symmetry.space_group_name_H-M   'P 1'
#
loop_
_entity.id
_entity.type
_entity.pdbx_description
1 polymer ?
#
loop_
_entity_poly.entity_id
_entity_poly.type
_entity_poly.pdbx_seq_one_letter_code
_entity_poly.pdbx_strand_id
1 'polypeptide(L)'
;LPPSSAASDVYKRQVVSLNAPGFIGNRMLFGYTAQANMLLLEGALPHQIDQALESFGLNMGPFRMMDLVGLDLGWRARKLSGKESPLHAKIGDELCEQNRYGQKNGAGYYNYTEGSRAPNAAPENEELYERISQENGFTRREISDEEIVDRCILALINEGANILSEGVAQRAVDIDVVYINGYGFPIWRGGPMHHANAMGLDVVVEKLNKYKELTGNDVYKPSELLVSLAENNLKMGDAPAKADRKEKLGFEMSSVANNF
;
A
#
# COMPACT_ATOMS: atom_id res chain seq x y z
N LEU A 1 11.99 28.40 19.02
CA LEU A 1 11.63 27.74 20.29
C LEU A 1 11.84 26.24 20.12
N PRO A 2 12.57 25.59 21.02
CA PRO A 2 12.59 24.13 20.99
C PRO A 2 11.16 23.62 21.22
N PRO A 3 10.72 22.56 20.52
CA PRO A 3 9.43 21.95 20.82
C PRO A 3 9.41 21.56 22.29
N SER A 4 8.31 21.86 22.98
CA SER A 4 8.17 21.52 24.39
C SER A 4 8.27 20.00 24.53
N SER A 5 9.40 19.52 24.99
CA SER A 5 9.70 18.11 25.15
C SER A 5 8.79 17.40 26.16
N ALA A 6 8.15 18.15 27.04
CA ALA A 6 7.38 17.61 28.17
C ALA A 6 6.07 16.89 27.81
N ALA A 7 5.52 17.10 26.61
CA ALA A 7 4.27 16.43 26.21
C ALA A 7 4.49 15.20 25.31
N SER A 8 5.71 14.94 24.85
CA SER A 8 6.01 13.84 23.93
C SER A 8 6.69 12.63 24.54
N ASP A 9 7.11 12.71 25.81
CA ASP A 9 8.07 11.77 26.38
C ASP A 9 7.48 10.42 26.87
N VAL A 10 6.22 10.31 27.16
CA VAL A 10 5.79 9.12 27.93
C VAL A 10 5.04 8.09 27.11
N TYR A 11 4.39 8.44 25.97
CA TYR A 11 3.51 7.49 25.25
C TYR A 11 3.51 7.62 23.73
N LYS A 12 4.34 8.47 23.11
CA LYS A 12 4.35 8.65 21.65
C LYS A 12 5.70 8.25 21.07
N ARG A 13 5.69 7.20 20.23
CA ARG A 13 6.86 6.89 19.39
C ARG A 13 6.90 7.92 18.26
N GLN A 14 7.96 8.72 18.21
CA GLN A 14 8.16 9.73 17.17
C GLN A 14 9.07 9.19 16.08
N VAL A 15 8.67 9.41 14.84
CA VAL A 15 9.50 9.16 13.66
C VAL A 15 9.65 10.48 12.91
N VAL A 16 10.89 10.82 12.55
CA VAL A 16 11.19 11.99 11.73
C VAL A 16 11.06 11.61 10.26
N SER A 17 10.26 12.38 9.52
CA SER A 17 10.09 12.24 8.08
C SER A 17 10.43 13.54 7.38
N LEU A 18 11.03 13.47 6.20
CA LEU A 18 11.04 14.64 5.30
C LEU A 18 9.63 14.94 4.82
N ASN A 19 9.39 16.21 4.46
CA ASN A 19 8.14 16.65 3.88
C ASN A 19 8.02 16.10 2.44
N ALA A 20 7.14 15.13 2.26
CA ALA A 20 6.83 14.51 0.98
C ALA A 20 5.33 14.17 0.94
N PRO A 21 4.68 14.11 -0.23
CA PRO A 21 3.28 13.73 -0.35
C PRO A 21 3.02 12.37 0.32
N GLY A 22 2.08 12.32 1.28
CA GLY A 22 1.76 11.11 2.04
C GLY A 22 2.80 10.73 3.11
N PHE A 23 3.89 11.45 3.25
CA PHE A 23 4.99 11.12 4.16
C PHE A 23 5.46 9.66 3.99
N ILE A 24 5.68 8.93 5.09
CA ILE A 24 6.04 7.51 5.06
C ILE A 24 4.78 6.65 4.87
N GLY A 25 3.84 6.77 5.79
CA GLY A 25 2.76 5.81 5.93
C GLY A 25 1.76 5.82 4.78
N ASN A 26 1.16 6.99 4.47
CA ASN A 26 0.16 7.08 3.40
C ASN A 26 0.77 6.86 2.01
N ARG A 27 2.03 7.23 1.79
CA ARG A 27 2.69 7.01 0.51
C ARG A 27 2.78 5.51 0.18
N MET A 28 3.20 4.69 1.16
CA MET A 28 3.22 3.23 1.00
C MET A 28 1.80 2.65 0.92
N LEU A 29 0.86 3.21 1.71
CA LEU A 29 -0.54 2.77 1.71
C LEU A 29 -1.21 2.94 0.34
N PHE A 30 -0.89 4.00 -0.40
CA PHE A 30 -1.46 4.22 -1.74
C PHE A 30 -1.09 3.10 -2.71
N GLY A 31 0.17 2.67 -2.73
CA GLY A 31 0.60 1.52 -3.54
C GLY A 31 -0.12 0.22 -3.15
N TYR A 32 -0.21 -0.05 -1.86
CA TYR A 32 -0.89 -1.21 -1.29
C TYR A 32 -2.39 -1.26 -1.67
N THR A 33 -3.12 -0.17 -1.44
CA THR A 33 -4.56 -0.11 -1.77
C THR A 33 -4.81 -0.12 -3.27
N ALA A 34 -3.93 0.49 -4.07
CA ALA A 34 -4.01 0.40 -5.52
C ALA A 34 -3.89 -1.06 -5.99
N GLN A 35 -2.97 -1.85 -5.41
CA GLN A 35 -2.85 -3.26 -5.78
C GLN A 35 -4.06 -4.10 -5.36
N ALA A 36 -4.64 -3.86 -4.18
CA ALA A 36 -5.89 -4.50 -3.79
C ALA A 36 -7.02 -4.24 -4.81
N ASN A 37 -7.15 -3.01 -5.27
CA ASN A 37 -8.14 -2.65 -6.31
C ASN A 37 -7.80 -3.26 -7.68
N MET A 38 -6.52 -3.39 -8.05
CA MET A 38 -6.15 -4.09 -9.28
C MET A 38 -6.51 -5.58 -9.22
N LEU A 39 -6.27 -6.24 -8.08
CA LEU A 39 -6.69 -7.62 -7.84
C LEU A 39 -8.22 -7.79 -7.94
N LEU A 40 -8.99 -6.81 -7.46
CA LEU A 40 -10.45 -6.80 -7.62
C LEU A 40 -10.86 -6.74 -9.10
N LEU A 41 -10.21 -5.89 -9.90
CA LEU A 41 -10.42 -5.80 -11.35
C LEU A 41 -10.04 -7.11 -12.06
N GLU A 42 -9.00 -7.80 -11.60
CA GLU A 42 -8.51 -9.04 -12.18
C GLU A 42 -9.33 -10.27 -11.79
N GLY A 43 -10.22 -10.20 -10.77
CA GLY A 43 -11.14 -11.27 -10.46
C GLY A 43 -11.33 -11.66 -8.99
N ALA A 44 -10.41 -11.26 -8.10
CA ALA A 44 -10.62 -11.49 -6.68
C ALA A 44 -11.80 -10.65 -6.15
N LEU A 45 -12.40 -11.07 -5.05
CA LEU A 45 -13.49 -10.33 -4.40
C LEU A 45 -12.99 -9.60 -3.14
N PRO A 46 -13.65 -8.51 -2.71
CA PRO A 46 -13.21 -7.74 -1.54
C PRO A 46 -12.99 -8.60 -0.29
N HIS A 47 -13.91 -9.52 0.00
CA HIS A 47 -13.81 -10.38 1.18
C HIS A 47 -12.64 -11.37 1.10
N GLN A 48 -12.32 -11.89 -0.10
CA GLN A 48 -11.19 -12.78 -0.32
C GLN A 48 -9.87 -12.03 -0.07
N ILE A 49 -9.75 -10.82 -0.62
CA ILE A 49 -8.54 -10.00 -0.47
C ILE A 49 -8.34 -9.60 1.00
N ASP A 50 -9.41 -9.14 1.65
CA ASP A 50 -9.37 -8.77 3.06
C ASP A 50 -8.98 -9.96 3.93
N GLN A 51 -9.60 -11.13 3.72
CA GLN A 51 -9.33 -12.34 4.49
C GLN A 51 -7.90 -12.86 4.29
N ALA A 52 -7.38 -12.85 3.07
CA ALA A 52 -6.00 -13.25 2.79
C ALA A 52 -5.00 -12.37 3.54
N LEU A 53 -5.21 -11.05 3.55
CA LEU A 53 -4.33 -10.09 4.21
C LEU A 53 -4.50 -10.09 5.74
N GLU A 54 -5.71 -10.30 6.26
CA GLU A 54 -5.95 -10.52 7.69
C GLU A 54 -5.33 -11.84 8.16
N SER A 55 -5.37 -12.89 7.34
CA SER A 55 -4.69 -14.17 7.63
C SER A 55 -3.17 -14.03 7.60
N PHE A 56 -2.61 -13.13 6.78
CA PHE A 56 -1.20 -12.73 6.84
C PHE A 56 -0.86 -12.07 8.18
N GLY A 57 -1.83 -11.44 8.84
CA GLY A 57 -1.72 -10.84 10.16
C GLY A 57 -2.00 -9.34 10.24
N LEU A 58 -2.44 -8.71 9.15
CA LEU A 58 -2.90 -7.31 9.20
C LEU A 58 -4.15 -7.21 10.09
N ASN A 59 -4.27 -6.12 10.83
CA ASN A 59 -5.41 -5.92 11.74
C ASN A 59 -6.75 -5.75 11.00
N MET A 60 -6.69 -5.33 9.74
CA MET A 60 -7.87 -5.08 8.90
C MET A 60 -7.47 -5.16 7.42
N GLY A 61 -8.33 -5.78 6.62
CA GLY A 61 -8.16 -5.81 5.17
C GLY A 61 -8.38 -4.45 4.50
N PRO A 62 -7.85 -4.26 3.28
CA PRO A 62 -7.85 -2.95 2.61
C PRO A 62 -9.25 -2.42 2.27
N PHE A 63 -10.19 -3.26 1.91
CA PHE A 63 -11.55 -2.82 1.54
C PHE A 63 -12.36 -2.42 2.77
N ARG A 64 -12.23 -3.16 3.89
CA ARG A 64 -12.79 -2.77 5.18
C ARG A 64 -12.19 -1.45 5.67
N MET A 65 -10.89 -1.25 5.49
CA MET A 65 -10.21 -0.02 5.84
C MET A 65 -10.70 1.15 4.98
N MET A 66 -10.80 0.97 3.66
CA MET A 66 -11.32 2.01 2.76
C MET A 66 -12.75 2.40 3.10
N ASP A 67 -13.63 1.44 3.41
CA ASP A 67 -14.99 1.70 3.86
C ASP A 67 -15.04 2.42 5.22
N LEU A 68 -14.11 2.14 6.13
CA LEU A 68 -14.00 2.82 7.42
C LEU A 68 -13.59 4.28 7.26
N VAL A 69 -12.62 4.56 6.40
CA VAL A 69 -12.14 5.92 6.10
C VAL A 69 -13.19 6.72 5.32
N GLY A 70 -13.88 6.06 4.41
CA GLY A 70 -14.86 6.64 3.50
C GLY A 70 -14.29 6.87 2.10
N LEU A 71 -14.91 6.22 1.12
CA LEU A 71 -14.51 6.25 -0.29
C LEU A 71 -14.62 7.65 -0.91
N ASP A 72 -15.58 8.45 -0.45
CA ASP A 72 -15.86 9.80 -0.97
C ASP A 72 -14.72 10.80 -0.76
N LEU A 73 -13.80 10.55 0.18
CA LEU A 73 -12.68 11.46 0.39
C LEU A 73 -11.77 11.53 -0.84
N GLY A 74 -11.33 10.38 -1.34
CA GLY A 74 -10.52 10.30 -2.56
C GLY A 74 -11.30 10.70 -3.82
N TRP A 75 -12.55 10.24 -3.94
CA TRP A 75 -13.43 10.57 -5.06
C TRP A 75 -13.68 12.07 -5.21
N ARG A 76 -14.00 12.78 -4.13
CA ARG A 76 -14.19 14.25 -4.15
C ARG A 76 -12.91 14.98 -4.55
N ALA A 77 -11.76 14.55 -4.04
CA ALA A 77 -10.48 15.13 -4.41
C ALA A 77 -10.17 14.95 -5.91
N ARG A 78 -10.45 13.79 -6.50
CA ARG A 78 -10.30 13.53 -7.93
C ARG A 78 -11.26 14.39 -8.76
N LYS A 79 -12.54 14.45 -8.38
CA LYS A 79 -13.52 15.32 -9.05
C LYS A 79 -13.10 16.78 -9.05
N LEU A 80 -12.63 17.30 -7.93
CA LEU A 80 -12.15 18.69 -7.83
C LEU A 80 -10.91 18.95 -8.67
N SER A 81 -10.05 17.96 -8.85
CA SER A 81 -8.84 18.10 -9.68
C SER A 81 -9.13 18.15 -11.17
N GLY A 82 -10.31 17.72 -11.62
CA GLY A 82 -10.69 17.58 -13.01
C GLY A 82 -9.87 16.56 -13.80
N LYS A 83 -9.07 15.75 -13.13
CA LYS A 83 -8.28 14.67 -13.74
C LYS A 83 -9.12 13.41 -13.88
N GLU A 84 -8.84 12.63 -14.92
CA GLU A 84 -9.42 11.30 -15.07
C GLU A 84 -9.03 10.40 -13.89
N SER A 85 -9.97 9.60 -13.42
CA SER A 85 -9.70 8.65 -12.33
C SER A 85 -8.73 7.57 -12.77
N PRO A 86 -7.67 7.33 -12.00
CA PRO A 86 -6.76 6.24 -12.30
C PRO A 86 -7.49 4.90 -12.22
N LEU A 87 -7.01 3.93 -12.98
CA LEU A 87 -7.66 2.63 -13.13
C LEU A 87 -8.04 1.98 -11.79
N HIS A 88 -7.13 1.96 -10.84
CA HIS A 88 -7.34 1.40 -9.50
C HIS A 88 -8.40 2.14 -8.66
N ALA A 89 -8.84 3.32 -9.06
CA ALA A 89 -9.87 4.07 -8.34
C ALA A 89 -11.26 3.95 -8.97
N LYS A 90 -11.38 3.44 -10.20
CA LYS A 90 -12.65 3.44 -10.97
C LYS A 90 -13.79 2.75 -10.24
N ILE A 91 -13.56 1.59 -9.63
CA ILE A 91 -14.61 0.87 -8.86
C ILE A 91 -15.05 1.70 -7.65
N GLY A 92 -14.11 2.23 -6.87
CA GLY A 92 -14.43 3.04 -5.70
C GLY A 92 -15.16 4.35 -6.07
N ASP A 93 -14.80 4.95 -7.20
CA ASP A 93 -15.46 6.16 -7.70
C ASP A 93 -16.90 5.85 -8.15
N GLU A 94 -17.12 4.76 -8.84
CA GLU A 94 -18.44 4.32 -9.29
C GLU A 94 -19.35 3.95 -8.09
N LEU A 95 -18.80 3.31 -7.06
CA LEU A 95 -19.53 3.10 -5.79
C LEU A 95 -19.97 4.44 -5.18
N CYS A 96 -19.11 5.46 -5.22
CA CYS A 96 -19.45 6.80 -4.74
C CYS A 96 -20.55 7.48 -5.57
N GLU A 97 -20.57 7.28 -6.90
CA GLU A 97 -21.67 7.78 -7.76
C GLU A 97 -23.02 7.13 -7.39
N GLN A 98 -22.99 5.91 -6.87
CA GLN A 98 -24.14 5.20 -6.34
C GLN A 98 -24.44 5.51 -4.86
N ASN A 99 -23.84 6.57 -4.30
CA ASN A 99 -23.95 6.94 -2.89
C ASN A 99 -23.46 5.85 -1.91
N ARG A 100 -22.53 5.00 -2.30
CA ARG A 100 -21.90 4.00 -1.45
C ARG A 100 -20.54 4.54 -0.95
N TYR A 101 -20.55 5.20 0.21
CA TYR A 101 -19.38 5.90 0.75
C TYR A 101 -18.63 5.12 1.84
N GLY A 102 -19.08 3.93 2.18
CA GLY A 102 -18.53 3.10 3.24
C GLY A 102 -19.39 3.07 4.51
N GLN A 103 -18.77 2.80 5.64
CA GLN A 103 -19.48 2.63 6.93
C GLN A 103 -20.34 3.83 7.31
N LYS A 104 -19.92 5.04 6.99
CA LYS A 104 -20.60 6.28 7.40
C LYS A 104 -22.01 6.44 6.85
N ASN A 105 -22.35 5.77 5.78
CA ASN A 105 -23.72 5.77 5.22
C ASN A 105 -24.26 4.37 4.98
N GLY A 106 -23.64 3.34 5.57
CA GLY A 106 -24.12 1.97 5.60
C GLY A 106 -23.78 1.14 4.38
N ALA A 107 -23.11 1.67 3.37
CA ALA A 107 -22.76 0.95 2.17
C ALA A 107 -21.47 1.47 1.51
N GLY A 108 -20.61 0.56 1.09
CA GLY A 108 -19.37 0.77 0.37
C GLY A 108 -19.04 -0.45 -0.47
N TYR A 109 -17.83 -0.96 -0.36
CA TYR A 109 -17.50 -2.30 -0.85
C TYR A 109 -18.31 -3.39 -0.14
N TYR A 110 -18.68 -3.13 1.11
CA TYR A 110 -19.56 -3.96 1.94
C TYR A 110 -20.84 -3.21 2.29
N ASN A 111 -21.80 -3.95 2.83
CA ASN A 111 -22.98 -3.39 3.49
C ASN A 111 -22.79 -3.40 5.01
N TYR A 112 -23.36 -2.42 5.69
CA TYR A 112 -23.28 -2.28 7.15
C TYR A 112 -24.66 -2.08 7.73
N THR A 113 -24.95 -2.83 8.79
CA THR A 113 -26.17 -2.64 9.57
C THR A 113 -26.00 -1.46 10.52
N GLU A 114 -27.01 -0.66 10.72
CA GLU A 114 -27.00 0.47 11.65
C GLU A 114 -26.55 0.01 13.04
N GLY A 115 -25.60 0.74 13.63
CA GLY A 115 -24.99 0.42 14.92
C GLY A 115 -23.94 -0.68 14.90
N SER A 116 -23.69 -1.33 13.77
CA SER A 116 -22.66 -2.38 13.61
C SER A 116 -21.53 -1.92 12.68
N ARG A 117 -20.30 -2.30 13.04
CA ARG A 117 -19.11 -2.13 12.16
C ARG A 117 -18.74 -3.42 11.42
N ALA A 118 -19.50 -4.49 11.63
CA ALA A 118 -19.26 -5.75 10.94
C ALA A 118 -19.64 -5.62 9.46
N PRO A 119 -18.74 -5.99 8.53
CA PRO A 119 -19.03 -5.97 7.11
C PRO A 119 -19.96 -7.12 6.75
N ASN A 120 -20.98 -6.86 5.94
CA ASN A 120 -21.78 -7.86 5.29
C ASN A 120 -21.46 -7.88 3.80
N ALA A 121 -21.53 -9.04 3.17
CA ALA A 121 -21.33 -9.14 1.73
C ALA A 121 -22.27 -8.20 0.97
N ALA A 122 -21.80 -7.68 -0.14
CA ALA A 122 -22.56 -6.81 -1.05
C ALA A 122 -22.58 -7.43 -2.47
N PRO A 123 -23.30 -8.54 -2.67
CA PRO A 123 -23.32 -9.25 -3.96
C PRO A 123 -23.85 -8.38 -5.10
N GLU A 124 -24.65 -7.37 -4.80
CA GLU A 124 -25.12 -6.39 -5.78
C GLU A 124 -24.00 -5.57 -6.44
N ASN A 125 -22.81 -5.54 -5.85
CA ASN A 125 -21.65 -4.87 -6.43
C ASN A 125 -20.92 -5.73 -7.48
N GLU A 126 -21.18 -7.04 -7.55
CA GLU A 126 -20.42 -7.95 -8.42
C GLU A 126 -20.61 -7.62 -9.91
N GLU A 127 -21.84 -7.28 -10.33
CA GLU A 127 -22.10 -6.82 -11.69
C GLU A 127 -21.29 -5.55 -12.04
N LEU A 128 -21.15 -4.64 -11.08
CA LEU A 128 -20.33 -3.45 -11.23
C LEU A 128 -18.85 -3.83 -11.42
N TYR A 129 -18.33 -4.73 -10.62
CA TYR A 129 -16.95 -5.18 -10.73
C TYR A 129 -16.67 -5.83 -12.09
N GLU A 130 -17.56 -6.71 -12.55
CA GLU A 130 -17.46 -7.36 -13.85
C GLU A 130 -17.49 -6.35 -15.00
N ARG A 131 -18.44 -5.42 -14.99
CA ARG A 131 -18.58 -4.38 -16.01
C ARG A 131 -17.30 -3.54 -16.11
N ILE A 132 -16.81 -2.99 -14.99
CA ILE A 132 -15.60 -2.14 -14.99
C ILE A 132 -14.36 -2.94 -15.41
N SER A 133 -14.26 -4.21 -15.02
CA SER A 133 -13.18 -5.10 -15.47
C SER A 133 -13.20 -5.23 -17.00
N GLN A 134 -14.35 -5.55 -17.59
CA GLN A 134 -14.49 -5.72 -19.04
C GLN A 134 -14.24 -4.42 -19.81
N GLU A 135 -14.79 -3.30 -19.36
CA GLU A 135 -14.60 -1.97 -19.96
C GLU A 135 -13.12 -1.54 -20.00
N ASN A 136 -12.31 -2.08 -19.08
CA ASN A 136 -10.88 -1.78 -18.99
C ASN A 136 -9.99 -2.94 -19.50
N GLY A 137 -10.56 -3.92 -20.21
CA GLY A 137 -9.81 -4.96 -20.89
C GLY A 137 -9.32 -6.11 -20.01
N PHE A 138 -9.85 -6.24 -18.79
CA PHE A 138 -9.50 -7.35 -17.91
C PHE A 138 -10.35 -8.57 -18.19
N THR A 139 -9.71 -9.72 -18.29
CA THR A 139 -10.36 -11.03 -18.19
C THR A 139 -10.24 -11.49 -16.74
N ARG A 140 -11.37 -11.58 -16.04
CA ARG A 140 -11.38 -12.01 -14.63
C ARG A 140 -10.94 -13.47 -14.54
N ARG A 141 -10.13 -13.75 -13.53
CA ARG A 141 -9.55 -15.07 -13.25
C ARG A 141 -9.58 -15.39 -11.76
N GLU A 142 -9.38 -16.64 -11.41
CA GLU A 142 -9.09 -17.01 -10.03
C GLU A 142 -7.71 -16.50 -9.61
N ILE A 143 -7.64 -15.95 -8.42
CA ILE A 143 -6.41 -15.41 -7.82
C ILE A 143 -6.22 -16.10 -6.47
N SER A 144 -5.04 -16.66 -6.24
CA SER A 144 -4.75 -17.33 -4.99
C SER A 144 -4.48 -16.34 -3.85
N ASP A 145 -4.73 -16.77 -2.61
CA ASP A 145 -4.42 -15.96 -1.42
C ASP A 145 -2.93 -15.63 -1.34
N GLU A 146 -2.04 -16.53 -1.80
CA GLU A 146 -0.61 -16.27 -1.87
C GLU A 146 -0.31 -15.10 -2.83
N GLU A 147 -0.91 -15.08 -4.03
CA GLU A 147 -0.74 -13.97 -4.97
C GLU A 147 -1.27 -12.65 -4.40
N ILE A 148 -2.41 -12.68 -3.70
CA ILE A 148 -3.00 -11.51 -3.05
C ILE A 148 -2.01 -10.92 -2.03
N VAL A 149 -1.51 -11.77 -1.13
CA VAL A 149 -0.56 -11.36 -0.09
C VAL A 149 0.73 -10.84 -0.72
N ASP A 150 1.32 -11.59 -1.64
CA ASP A 150 2.55 -11.21 -2.31
C ASP A 150 2.42 -9.83 -2.96
N ARG A 151 1.41 -9.64 -3.79
CA ARG A 151 1.25 -8.41 -4.56
C ARG A 151 1.06 -7.18 -3.66
N CYS A 152 0.26 -7.30 -2.62
CA CYS A 152 0.01 -6.20 -1.70
C CYS A 152 1.23 -5.91 -0.80
N ILE A 153 1.87 -6.94 -0.25
CA ILE A 153 3.01 -6.76 0.66
C ILE A 153 4.26 -6.34 -0.08
N LEU A 154 4.50 -6.88 -1.29
CA LEU A 154 5.63 -6.45 -2.12
C LEU A 154 5.51 -4.98 -2.55
N ALA A 155 4.29 -4.49 -2.82
CA ALA A 155 4.07 -3.06 -3.08
C ALA A 155 4.46 -2.19 -1.88
N LEU A 156 4.12 -2.61 -0.65
CA LEU A 156 4.56 -1.93 0.58
C LEU A 156 6.08 -1.94 0.72
N ILE A 157 6.71 -3.10 0.53
CA ILE A 157 8.16 -3.26 0.68
C ILE A 157 8.90 -2.40 -0.34
N ASN A 158 8.49 -2.47 -1.61
CA ASN A 158 9.14 -1.75 -2.70
C ASN A 158 9.06 -0.23 -2.50
N GLU A 159 7.88 0.28 -2.15
CA GLU A 159 7.71 1.71 -1.88
C GLU A 159 8.44 2.13 -0.60
N GLY A 160 8.51 1.27 0.42
CA GLY A 160 9.32 1.51 1.61
C GLY A 160 10.81 1.66 1.28
N ALA A 161 11.33 0.86 0.34
CA ALA A 161 12.70 0.99 -0.15
C ALA A 161 12.91 2.31 -0.94
N ASN A 162 11.93 2.72 -1.76
CA ASN A 162 11.98 4.01 -2.45
C ASN A 162 12.01 5.18 -1.46
N ILE A 163 11.13 5.19 -0.49
CA ILE A 163 11.04 6.20 0.59
C ILE A 163 12.38 6.29 1.35
N LEU A 164 12.97 5.14 1.65
CA LEU A 164 14.27 5.07 2.30
C LEU A 164 15.37 5.62 1.39
N SER A 165 15.39 5.23 0.11
CA SER A 165 16.34 5.72 -0.88
C SER A 165 16.28 7.23 -1.07
N GLU A 166 15.09 7.80 -1.12
CA GLU A 166 14.86 9.24 -1.24
C GLU A 166 15.20 10.02 0.05
N GLY A 167 15.34 9.32 1.18
CA GLY A 167 15.58 9.90 2.50
C GLY A 167 14.34 10.52 3.14
N VAL A 168 13.14 10.20 2.65
CA VAL A 168 11.86 10.56 3.30
C VAL A 168 11.79 9.88 4.67
N ALA A 169 12.15 8.59 4.76
CA ALA A 169 12.49 7.93 6.01
C ALA A 169 14.01 7.92 6.19
N GLN A 170 14.49 8.15 7.41
CA GLN A 170 15.91 8.16 7.70
C GLN A 170 16.48 6.75 7.80
N ARG A 171 15.71 5.81 8.40
CA ARG A 171 16.13 4.43 8.67
C ARG A 171 15.00 3.47 8.31
N ALA A 172 15.35 2.25 7.94
CA ALA A 172 14.38 1.19 7.66
C ALA A 172 13.46 0.92 8.87
N VAL A 173 14.02 0.91 10.09
CA VAL A 173 13.24 0.71 11.32
C VAL A 173 12.21 1.81 11.57
N ASP A 174 12.41 3.03 11.08
CA ASP A 174 11.41 4.10 11.19
C ASP A 174 10.14 3.77 10.41
N ILE A 175 10.28 3.14 9.24
CA ILE A 175 9.18 2.61 8.44
C ILE A 175 8.45 1.50 9.21
N ASP A 176 9.19 0.56 9.79
CA ASP A 176 8.62 -0.54 10.58
C ASP A 176 7.83 -0.02 11.78
N VAL A 177 8.36 0.96 12.50
CA VAL A 177 7.68 1.61 13.64
C VAL A 177 6.37 2.28 13.21
N VAL A 178 6.37 3.00 12.08
CA VAL A 178 5.16 3.63 11.52
C VAL A 178 4.10 2.57 11.19
N TYR A 179 4.50 1.49 10.53
CA TYR A 179 3.55 0.47 10.07
C TYR A 179 2.98 -0.39 11.19
N ILE A 180 3.80 -0.76 12.17
CA ILE A 180 3.33 -1.53 13.34
C ILE A 180 2.36 -0.71 14.19
N ASN A 181 2.66 0.56 14.43
CA ASN A 181 1.88 1.37 15.38
C ASN A 181 0.74 2.16 14.74
N GLY A 182 0.82 2.45 13.44
CA GLY A 182 -0.16 3.31 12.75
C GLY A 182 -0.99 2.61 11.68
N TYR A 183 -0.50 1.52 11.11
CA TYR A 183 -1.12 0.89 9.94
C TYR A 183 -1.49 -0.59 10.14
N GLY A 184 -1.36 -1.09 11.37
CA GLY A 184 -1.82 -2.43 11.73
C GLY A 184 -0.99 -3.57 11.14
N PHE A 185 0.26 -3.32 10.75
CA PHE A 185 1.16 -4.37 10.32
C PHE A 185 1.49 -5.30 11.50
N PRO A 186 1.51 -6.64 11.31
CA PRO A 186 1.66 -7.57 12.41
C PRO A 186 3.00 -7.41 13.14
N ILE A 187 2.93 -7.13 14.45
CA ILE A 187 4.11 -6.87 15.29
C ILE A 187 5.12 -8.02 15.30
N TRP A 188 4.62 -9.26 15.23
CA TRP A 188 5.46 -10.47 15.22
C TRP A 188 6.24 -10.66 13.90
N ARG A 189 5.87 -9.94 12.84
CA ARG A 189 6.63 -9.85 11.59
C ARG A 189 7.64 -8.70 11.58
N GLY A 190 7.64 -7.83 12.60
CA GLY A 190 8.62 -6.77 12.81
C GLY A 190 8.50 -5.53 11.91
N GLY A 191 7.46 -5.44 11.09
CA GLY A 191 7.25 -4.38 10.11
C GLY A 191 7.66 -4.76 8.70
N PRO A 192 7.32 -3.94 7.67
CA PRO A 192 7.53 -4.31 6.27
C PRO A 192 9.00 -4.44 5.87
N MET A 193 9.90 -3.61 6.40
CA MET A 193 11.33 -3.67 6.08
C MET A 193 12.02 -4.85 6.77
N HIS A 194 11.66 -5.11 8.03
CA HIS A 194 12.12 -6.29 8.74
C HIS A 194 11.59 -7.57 8.07
N HIS A 195 10.35 -7.58 7.63
CA HIS A 195 9.76 -8.71 6.91
C HIS A 195 10.47 -8.98 5.59
N ALA A 196 10.83 -7.94 4.83
CA ALA A 196 11.64 -8.07 3.62
C ALA A 196 12.99 -8.77 3.89
N ASN A 197 13.67 -8.40 5.00
CA ASN A 197 14.89 -9.08 5.41
C ASN A 197 14.68 -10.55 5.76
N ALA A 198 13.54 -10.88 6.39
CA ALA A 198 13.21 -12.26 6.77
C ALA A 198 12.85 -13.12 5.55
N MET A 199 12.32 -12.53 4.48
CA MET A 199 12.09 -13.21 3.20
C MET A 199 13.38 -13.47 2.43
N GLY A 200 14.40 -12.63 2.61
CA GLY A 200 15.57 -12.51 1.73
C GLY A 200 15.34 -11.44 0.67
N LEU A 201 16.25 -10.46 0.55
CA LEU A 201 16.07 -9.36 -0.41
C LEU A 201 16.20 -9.83 -1.86
N ASP A 202 16.97 -10.87 -2.12
CA ASP A 202 17.06 -11.56 -3.42
C ASP A 202 15.71 -12.16 -3.83
N VAL A 203 15.05 -12.86 -2.92
CA VAL A 203 13.69 -13.41 -3.12
C VAL A 203 12.66 -12.29 -3.34
N VAL A 204 12.77 -11.18 -2.60
CA VAL A 204 11.90 -10.01 -2.78
C VAL A 204 12.06 -9.43 -4.19
N VAL A 205 13.29 -9.25 -4.66
CA VAL A 205 13.58 -8.74 -6.01
C VAL A 205 13.09 -9.70 -7.09
N GLU A 206 13.28 -11.02 -6.92
CA GLU A 206 12.78 -12.04 -7.84
C GLU A 206 11.24 -11.97 -7.95
N LYS A 207 10.54 -11.95 -6.82
CA LYS A 207 9.08 -11.85 -6.79
C LYS A 207 8.56 -10.54 -7.39
N LEU A 208 9.23 -9.42 -7.14
CA LEU A 208 8.90 -8.13 -7.77
C LEU A 208 9.00 -8.21 -9.29
N ASN A 209 10.09 -8.76 -9.83
CA ASN A 209 10.27 -8.96 -11.26
C ASN A 209 9.18 -9.88 -11.85
N LYS A 210 8.88 -11.00 -11.19
CA LYS A 210 7.78 -11.90 -11.58
C LYS A 210 6.45 -11.14 -11.73
N TYR A 211 6.08 -10.33 -10.74
CA TYR A 211 4.82 -9.58 -10.81
C TYR A 211 4.88 -8.39 -11.75
N LYS A 212 6.06 -7.80 -11.99
CA LYS A 212 6.24 -6.82 -13.04
C LYS A 212 6.00 -7.42 -14.43
N GLU A 213 6.52 -8.61 -14.71
CA GLU A 213 6.29 -9.33 -15.96
C GLU A 213 4.81 -9.74 -16.11
N LEU A 214 4.22 -10.27 -15.05
CA LEU A 214 2.82 -10.75 -15.05
C LEU A 214 1.83 -9.61 -15.31
N THR A 215 2.01 -8.45 -14.67
CA THR A 215 1.01 -7.37 -14.65
C THR A 215 1.35 -6.18 -15.53
N GLY A 216 2.61 -6.02 -15.92
CA GLY A 216 3.10 -4.80 -16.58
C GLY A 216 3.16 -3.57 -15.65
N ASN A 217 2.75 -3.67 -14.38
CA ASN A 217 2.60 -2.54 -13.48
C ASN A 217 3.94 -2.10 -12.88
N ASP A 218 4.26 -0.79 -13.02
CA ASP A 218 5.53 -0.23 -12.54
C ASP A 218 5.70 -0.23 -11.01
N VAL A 219 4.64 -0.42 -10.25
CA VAL A 219 4.73 -0.58 -8.78
C VAL A 219 5.64 -1.76 -8.39
N TYR A 220 5.75 -2.75 -9.27
CA TYR A 220 6.62 -3.92 -9.08
C TYR A 220 8.02 -3.77 -9.70
N LYS A 221 8.33 -2.63 -10.34
CA LYS A 221 9.72 -2.37 -10.74
C LYS A 221 10.58 -2.28 -9.47
N PRO A 222 11.54 -3.20 -9.26
CA PRO A 222 12.31 -3.20 -8.03
C PRO A 222 13.02 -1.87 -7.80
N SER A 223 12.96 -1.37 -6.57
CA SER A 223 13.73 -0.20 -6.14
C SER A 223 15.24 -0.46 -6.34
N GLU A 224 15.96 0.51 -6.88
CA GLU A 224 17.42 0.42 -7.07
C GLU A 224 18.14 0.12 -5.74
N LEU A 225 17.63 0.66 -4.64
CA LEU A 225 18.16 0.35 -3.30
C LEU A 225 17.98 -1.13 -2.95
N LEU A 226 16.80 -1.72 -3.21
CA LEU A 226 16.55 -3.14 -2.95
C LEU A 226 17.48 -4.02 -3.77
N VAL A 227 17.61 -3.73 -5.07
CA VAL A 227 18.51 -4.49 -5.96
C VAL A 227 19.94 -4.42 -5.46
N SER A 228 20.43 -3.22 -5.15
CA SER A 228 21.80 -3.03 -4.67
C SER A 228 22.05 -3.73 -3.33
N LEU A 229 21.10 -3.68 -2.40
CA LEU A 229 21.25 -4.39 -1.12
C LEU A 229 21.25 -5.90 -1.31
N ALA A 230 20.38 -6.44 -2.17
CA ALA A 230 20.32 -7.86 -2.49
C ALA A 230 21.64 -8.36 -3.13
N GLU A 231 22.15 -7.67 -4.13
CA GLU A 231 23.39 -8.02 -4.82
C GLU A 231 24.62 -8.04 -3.88
N ASN A 232 24.60 -7.21 -2.84
CA ASN A 232 25.69 -7.13 -1.87
C ASN A 232 25.44 -7.96 -0.58
N ASN A 233 24.41 -8.81 -0.54
CA ASN A 233 24.00 -9.59 0.64
C ASN A 233 23.81 -8.74 1.91
N LEU A 234 23.31 -7.53 1.74
CA LEU A 234 23.00 -6.58 2.81
C LEU A 234 21.52 -6.67 3.22
N LYS A 235 21.19 -6.05 4.33
CA LYS A 235 19.81 -5.93 4.86
C LYS A 235 19.29 -4.51 4.69
N MET A 236 17.98 -4.32 4.80
CA MET A 236 17.37 -2.99 4.75
C MET A 236 17.95 -2.02 5.79
N GLY A 237 18.36 -2.53 6.95
CA GLY A 237 19.01 -1.75 8.00
C GLY A 237 20.43 -1.27 7.66
N ASP A 238 21.08 -1.91 6.70
CA ASP A 238 22.42 -1.57 6.23
C ASP A 238 22.39 -0.48 5.13
N ALA A 239 21.19 -0.03 4.74
CA ALA A 239 21.05 1.07 3.77
C ALA A 239 21.84 2.29 4.24
N PRO A 240 22.78 2.80 3.43
CA PRO A 240 23.61 3.92 3.82
C PRO A 240 22.78 5.18 4.07
N ALA A 241 23.29 6.10 4.89
CA ALA A 241 22.67 7.41 5.06
C ALA A 241 22.54 8.12 3.72
N LYS A 242 21.52 8.99 3.57
CA LYS A 242 21.22 9.67 2.27
C LYS A 242 22.46 10.33 1.64
N ALA A 243 23.31 10.97 2.45
CA ALA A 243 24.52 11.64 1.99
C ALA A 243 25.53 10.68 1.34
N ASP A 244 25.57 9.42 1.80
CA ASP A 244 26.55 8.44 1.40
C ASP A 244 26.03 7.47 0.30
N ARG A 245 24.73 7.53 -0.04
CA ARG A 245 24.09 6.51 -0.91
C ARG A 245 24.62 6.52 -2.34
N LYS A 246 24.84 7.72 -2.89
CA LYS A 246 25.42 7.84 -4.25
C LYS A 246 26.82 7.26 -4.32
N GLU A 247 27.63 7.49 -3.31
CA GLU A 247 29.04 7.08 -3.27
C GLU A 247 29.19 5.58 -3.01
N LYS A 248 28.41 5.04 -2.03
CA LYS A 248 28.56 3.62 -1.60
C LYS A 248 27.84 2.61 -2.50
N LEU A 249 26.74 2.98 -3.14
CA LEU A 249 25.92 2.06 -3.95
C LEU A 249 26.02 2.34 -5.44
N GLY A 250 26.70 3.42 -5.86
CA GLY A 250 27.01 3.71 -7.27
C GLY A 250 25.81 4.02 -8.15
N PHE A 251 24.63 4.33 -7.60
CA PHE A 251 23.45 4.66 -8.38
C PHE A 251 23.11 6.15 -8.38
N GLU A 252 22.57 6.63 -9.50
CA GLU A 252 22.04 7.99 -9.59
C GLU A 252 20.57 8.01 -9.15
N MET A 253 20.24 8.93 -8.23
CA MET A 253 18.84 9.18 -7.88
C MET A 253 18.13 9.79 -9.09
N SER A 254 17.31 8.99 -9.77
CA SER A 254 16.41 9.51 -10.80
C SER A 254 15.40 10.46 -10.15
N SER A 255 15.17 11.60 -10.80
CA SER A 255 14.21 12.61 -10.37
C SER A 255 12.78 12.10 -10.56
N VAL A 256 12.27 11.33 -9.60
CA VAL A 256 10.84 10.94 -9.56
C VAL A 256 10.02 12.05 -8.92
N ALA A 257 10.12 13.26 -9.46
CA ALA A 257 9.37 14.42 -8.93
C ALA A 257 8.17 14.85 -9.79
N ASN A 258 7.81 14.10 -10.83
CA ASN A 258 6.86 14.62 -11.83
C ASN A 258 5.61 13.77 -12.12
N ASN A 259 5.23 12.81 -11.28
CA ASN A 259 4.04 11.99 -11.55
C ASN A 259 3.11 11.89 -10.34
N PHE A 260 2.63 13.04 -9.86
CA PHE A 260 1.45 13.09 -8.98
C PHE A 260 0.47 14.16 -9.46
#